data_05da113b549e8a25bdf8029428cad360
#
_entry.id   05da113b549e8a25bdf8029428cad360
#
_cell.length_a   1.000
_cell.length_b   1.000
_cell.length_c   1.000
_cell.angle_alpha   90.00
_cell.angle_beta   90.00
_cell.angle_gamma   90.00
#
_symmetry.space_group_name_H-M   'P 1'
#
loop_
_entity.id
_entity.type
_entity.pdbx_description
1 polymer ?
#
loop_
_entity_poly.entity_id
_entity_poly.type
_entity_poly.pdbx_seq_one_letter_code
_entity_poly.pdbx_strand_id
1 'polypeptide(L)'
;MKEVMKTNIYDVKDTMVIVGSCLKDVQPLGYKKIKEISNNIYELCLEETHINMAITKIGGMIRTGKVHNIIFATVDKSPHCVQMHYIQDELKKMMNLDDINITNYVVVNNELIEISPDIISLSKNLSKIKKLK
;
A
#
# COMPACT_ATOMS: atom_id res chain seq x y z
N MET A 1 -10.16 5.07 -12.79
CA MET A 1 -9.19 5.01 -11.68
C MET A 1 -7.77 4.98 -12.22
N LYS A 2 -6.88 5.71 -11.57
CA LYS A 2 -5.47 5.78 -12.00
C LYS A 2 -4.74 4.50 -11.59
N GLU A 3 -3.70 4.16 -12.35
CA GLU A 3 -2.84 3.02 -12.04
C GLU A 3 -1.44 3.51 -11.68
N VAL A 4 -0.86 2.96 -10.61
CA VAL A 4 0.48 3.34 -10.16
C VAL A 4 1.48 3.23 -11.31
N MET A 5 1.48 2.11 -12.02
CA MET A 5 2.49 1.83 -13.04
C MET A 5 2.34 2.66 -14.32
N LYS A 6 1.18 3.29 -14.52
CA LYS A 6 0.92 4.14 -15.70
C LYS A 6 0.93 5.63 -15.38
N THR A 7 1.20 6.00 -14.13
CA THR A 7 1.21 7.38 -13.68
C THR A 7 2.62 7.94 -13.75
N ASN A 8 2.74 9.16 -14.27
CA ASN A 8 4.03 9.87 -14.26
C ASN A 8 4.38 10.22 -12.81
N ILE A 9 5.62 9.93 -12.41
CA ILE A 9 6.06 10.15 -11.02
C ILE A 9 5.94 11.61 -10.58
N TYR A 10 5.97 12.57 -11.50
CA TYR A 10 5.86 13.99 -11.18
C TYR A 10 4.42 14.48 -11.02
N ASP A 11 3.44 13.64 -11.35
CA ASP A 11 2.03 14.01 -11.29
C ASP A 11 1.36 13.65 -9.96
N VAL A 12 2.09 13.00 -9.04
CA VAL A 12 1.58 12.62 -7.74
C VAL A 12 2.07 13.61 -6.69
N LYS A 13 1.14 14.14 -5.88
CA LYS A 13 1.48 15.11 -4.84
C LYS A 13 0.55 14.98 -3.64
N ASP A 14 1.03 15.46 -2.49
CA ASP A 14 0.36 15.46 -1.20
C ASP A 14 0.05 14.06 -0.68
N THR A 15 -1.18 13.57 -0.86
CA THR A 15 -1.60 12.26 -0.38
C THR A 15 -1.78 11.31 -1.56
N MET A 16 -1.16 10.14 -1.45
CA MET A 16 -1.28 9.08 -2.45
C MET A 16 -1.87 7.85 -1.78
N VAL A 17 -3.03 7.40 -2.27
CA VAL A 17 -3.66 6.17 -1.78
C VAL A 17 -3.42 5.07 -2.79
N ILE A 18 -2.76 3.99 -2.36
CA ILE A 18 -2.47 2.85 -3.21
C ILE A 18 -3.35 1.69 -2.79
N VAL A 19 -4.20 1.23 -3.68
CA VAL A 19 -5.13 0.14 -3.40
C VAL A 19 -4.82 -1.08 -4.27
N GLY A 20 -5.07 -2.26 -3.72
CA GLY A 20 -5.06 -3.47 -4.53
C GLY A 20 -6.16 -3.41 -5.58
N SER A 21 -5.87 -3.80 -6.80
CA SER A 21 -6.80 -3.69 -7.92
C SER A 21 -8.13 -4.41 -7.68
N CYS A 22 -8.14 -5.44 -6.85
CA CYS A 22 -9.36 -6.20 -6.56
C CYS A 22 -10.24 -5.57 -5.46
N LEU A 23 -9.72 -4.58 -4.72
CA LEU A 23 -10.44 -4.02 -3.56
C LEU A 23 -11.82 -3.49 -3.91
N LYS A 24 -11.91 -2.75 -5.00
CA LYS A 24 -13.16 -2.13 -5.44
C LYS A 24 -14.26 -3.17 -5.71
N ASP A 25 -13.89 -4.30 -6.30
CA ASP A 25 -14.84 -5.35 -6.67
C ASP A 25 -15.18 -6.28 -5.51
N VAL A 26 -14.19 -6.59 -4.66
CA VAL A 26 -14.34 -7.55 -3.57
C VAL A 26 -14.95 -6.90 -2.32
N GLN A 27 -14.58 -5.64 -2.05
CA GLN A 27 -15.00 -4.92 -0.86
C GLN A 27 -15.48 -3.52 -1.24
N PRO A 28 -16.61 -3.40 -1.97
CA PRO A 28 -17.02 -2.11 -2.54
C PRO A 28 -17.33 -1.03 -1.49
N LEU A 29 -17.92 -1.40 -0.36
CA LEU A 29 -18.20 -0.44 0.72
C LEU A 29 -16.92 -0.02 1.45
N GLY A 30 -15.98 -0.95 1.62
CA GLY A 30 -14.66 -0.63 2.16
C GLY A 30 -13.91 0.32 1.24
N TYR A 31 -13.99 0.09 -0.06
CA TYR A 31 -13.40 0.98 -1.05
C TYR A 31 -13.99 2.40 -0.95
N LYS A 32 -15.32 2.51 -0.76
CA LYS A 32 -15.97 3.79 -0.54
C LYS A 32 -15.42 4.53 0.67
N LYS A 33 -15.16 3.81 1.76
CA LYS A 33 -14.57 4.39 2.96
C LYS A 33 -13.17 4.93 2.71
N ILE A 34 -12.38 4.24 1.88
CA ILE A 34 -11.07 4.73 1.46
C ILE A 34 -11.21 6.04 0.67
N LYS A 35 -12.18 6.11 -0.24
CA LYS A 35 -12.42 7.33 -1.03
C LYS A 35 -12.80 8.52 -0.17
N GLU A 36 -13.42 8.29 0.97
CA GLU A 36 -13.76 9.35 1.93
C GLU A 36 -12.50 9.94 2.58
N ILE A 37 -11.43 9.16 2.69
CA ILE A 37 -10.14 9.65 3.22
C ILE A 37 -9.44 10.53 2.19
N SER A 38 -9.39 10.08 0.93
CA SER A 38 -8.78 10.83 -0.16
C SER A 38 -9.27 10.28 -1.50
N ASN A 39 -9.49 11.19 -2.46
CA ASN A 39 -9.86 10.82 -3.83
C ASN A 39 -8.66 10.53 -4.72
N ASN A 40 -7.45 10.74 -4.21
CA ASN A 40 -6.22 10.54 -5.00
C ASN A 40 -5.79 9.07 -4.93
N ILE A 41 -6.56 8.21 -5.59
CA ILE A 41 -6.44 6.76 -5.49
C ILE A 41 -5.79 6.18 -6.74
N TYR A 42 -4.83 5.28 -6.51
CA TYR A 42 -4.08 4.58 -7.56
C TYR A 42 -4.17 3.08 -7.33
N GLU A 43 -4.46 2.33 -8.37
CA GLU A 43 -4.47 0.87 -8.33
C GLU A 43 -3.09 0.29 -8.54
N LEU A 44 -2.82 -0.82 -7.86
CA LEU A 44 -1.62 -1.60 -8.06
C LEU A 44 -1.98 -3.08 -7.94
N CYS A 45 -1.53 -3.89 -8.90
CA CYS A 45 -1.74 -5.35 -8.88
C CYS A 45 -0.38 -6.06 -8.94
N LEU A 46 0.01 -6.70 -7.85
CA LEU A 46 1.28 -7.42 -7.78
C LEU A 46 1.19 -8.82 -8.38
N GLU A 47 0.04 -9.21 -8.90
CA GLU A 47 -0.10 -10.36 -9.76
C GLU A 47 0.33 -10.03 -11.19
N GLU A 48 0.08 -8.79 -11.64
CA GLU A 48 0.44 -8.32 -12.98
C GLU A 48 1.80 -7.65 -13.04
N THR A 49 2.18 -6.95 -11.95
CA THR A 49 3.40 -6.15 -11.90
C THR A 49 4.36 -6.76 -10.88
N HIS A 50 5.61 -6.93 -11.26
CA HIS A 50 6.64 -7.38 -10.34
C HIS A 50 6.84 -6.36 -9.22
N ILE A 51 6.95 -6.83 -7.97
CA ILE A 51 7.08 -5.96 -6.81
C ILE A 51 8.29 -5.02 -6.92
N ASN A 52 9.39 -5.50 -7.50
CA ASN A 52 10.58 -4.66 -7.68
C ASN A 52 10.31 -3.45 -8.55
N MET A 53 9.49 -3.60 -9.60
CA MET A 53 9.11 -2.49 -10.46
C MET A 53 8.21 -1.50 -9.73
N ALA A 54 7.29 -2.00 -8.92
CA ALA A 54 6.42 -1.15 -8.11
C ALA A 54 7.21 -0.36 -7.08
N ILE A 55 8.19 -0.99 -6.42
CA ILE A 55 9.08 -0.33 -5.45
C ILE A 55 9.83 0.82 -6.12
N THR A 56 10.41 0.57 -7.29
CA THR A 56 11.14 1.61 -8.04
C THR A 56 10.22 2.77 -8.43
N LYS A 57 9.03 2.45 -8.88
CA LYS A 57 8.05 3.47 -9.30
C LYS A 57 7.63 4.35 -8.12
N ILE A 58 7.22 3.73 -7.02
CA ILE A 58 6.77 4.45 -5.83
C ILE A 58 7.93 5.23 -5.21
N GLY A 59 9.12 4.63 -5.16
CA GLY A 59 10.31 5.32 -4.69
C GLY A 59 10.62 6.57 -5.52
N GLY A 60 10.41 6.49 -6.84
CA GLY A 60 10.54 7.64 -7.73
C GLY A 60 9.55 8.75 -7.40
N MET A 61 8.31 8.39 -7.11
CA MET A 61 7.28 9.35 -6.70
C MET A 61 7.65 10.05 -5.39
N ILE A 62 8.16 9.30 -4.42
CA ILE A 62 8.60 9.84 -3.13
C ILE A 62 9.79 10.80 -3.34
N ARG A 63 10.72 10.41 -4.20
CA ARG A 63 11.94 11.19 -4.44
C ARG A 63 11.64 12.57 -5.05
N THR A 64 10.49 12.76 -5.68
CA THR A 64 10.12 14.09 -6.20
C THR A 64 9.97 15.13 -5.08
N GLY A 65 9.75 14.69 -3.84
CA GLY A 65 9.53 15.56 -2.70
C GLY A 65 8.12 16.12 -2.60
N LYS A 66 7.22 15.72 -3.50
CA LYS A 66 5.84 16.24 -3.55
C LYS A 66 4.84 15.41 -2.74
N VAL A 67 5.19 14.16 -2.42
CA VAL A 67 4.31 13.25 -1.70
C VAL A 67 4.62 13.31 -0.21
N HIS A 68 3.62 13.53 0.62
CA HIS A 68 3.77 13.65 2.06
C HIS A 68 3.05 12.56 2.84
N ASN A 69 2.03 11.94 2.24
CA ASN A 69 1.26 10.88 2.88
C ASN A 69 1.03 9.75 1.87
N ILE A 70 1.29 8.52 2.31
CA ILE A 70 0.99 7.32 1.52
C ILE A 70 0.09 6.42 2.35
N ILE A 71 -0.99 5.97 1.73
CA ILE A 71 -1.93 5.04 2.35
C ILE A 71 -1.98 3.79 1.48
N PHE A 72 -1.65 2.64 2.08
CA PHE A 72 -1.82 1.34 1.42
C PHE A 72 -3.10 0.71 1.93
N ALA A 73 -3.96 0.27 1.01
CA ALA A 73 -5.21 -0.39 1.36
C ALA A 73 -5.38 -1.65 0.53
N THR A 74 -5.55 -2.78 1.18
CA THR A 74 -5.57 -4.09 0.54
C THR A 74 -6.71 -4.94 1.06
N VAL A 75 -7.05 -5.98 0.29
CA VAL A 75 -8.00 -7.01 0.74
C VAL A 75 -7.24 -7.99 1.62
N ASP A 76 -7.76 -8.23 2.82
CA ASP A 76 -7.17 -9.23 3.72
C ASP A 76 -7.28 -10.64 3.09
N LYS A 77 -6.32 -11.51 3.44
CA LYS A 77 -6.19 -12.88 2.95
C LYS A 77 -5.76 -13.02 1.49
N SER A 78 -5.56 -11.92 0.77
CA SER A 78 -5.05 -11.98 -0.59
C SER A 78 -3.53 -12.10 -0.58
N PRO A 79 -2.94 -13.17 -1.15
CA PRO A 79 -1.49 -13.34 -1.14
C PRO A 79 -0.75 -12.29 -1.96
N HIS A 80 -1.40 -11.75 -3.00
CA HIS A 80 -0.80 -10.68 -3.80
C HIS A 80 -0.94 -9.31 -3.14
N CYS A 81 -2.07 -9.05 -2.50
CA CYS A 81 -2.31 -7.77 -1.85
C CYS A 81 -1.40 -7.55 -0.64
N VAL A 82 -1.15 -8.59 0.17
CA VAL A 82 -0.32 -8.44 1.37
C VAL A 82 1.08 -7.94 1.03
N GLN A 83 1.60 -8.28 -0.14
CA GLN A 83 2.92 -7.86 -0.58
C GLN A 83 3.02 -6.34 -0.77
N MET A 84 1.90 -5.66 -0.99
CA MET A 84 1.92 -4.19 -1.13
C MET A 84 2.43 -3.52 0.14
N HIS A 85 2.14 -4.09 1.29
CA HIS A 85 2.61 -3.54 2.56
C HIS A 85 4.12 -3.73 2.75
N TYR A 86 4.72 -4.69 2.05
CA TYR A 86 6.17 -4.90 2.11
C TYR A 86 6.97 -3.86 1.33
N ILE A 87 6.30 -3.13 0.43
CA ILE A 87 6.95 -2.09 -0.36
C ILE A 87 7.59 -1.04 0.54
N GLN A 88 6.88 -0.62 1.60
CA GLN A 88 7.42 0.38 2.52
C GLN A 88 8.67 -0.10 3.25
N ASP A 89 8.72 -1.39 3.62
CA ASP A 89 9.90 -1.96 4.30
C ASP A 89 11.12 -1.92 3.39
N GLU A 90 10.94 -2.23 2.11
CA GLU A 90 12.03 -2.17 1.15
C GLU A 90 12.48 -0.73 0.90
N LEU A 91 11.53 0.19 0.79
CA LEU A 91 11.84 1.61 0.59
C LEU A 91 12.61 2.20 1.77
N LYS A 92 12.28 1.79 3.00
CA LYS A 92 13.00 2.23 4.20
C LYS A 92 14.47 1.85 4.19
N LYS A 93 14.82 0.74 3.53
CA LYS A 93 16.20 0.28 3.41
C LYS A 93 16.98 1.09 2.39
N MET A 94 16.31 1.75 1.46
CA MET A 94 16.93 2.44 0.33
C MET A 94 16.92 3.95 0.46
N MET A 95 15.99 4.52 1.23
CA MET A 95 15.83 5.96 1.32
C MET A 95 15.24 6.37 2.68
N ASN A 96 15.39 7.65 3.02
CA ASN A 96 14.83 8.22 4.25
C ASN A 96 13.35 8.52 4.04
N LEU A 97 12.50 7.94 4.87
CA LEU A 97 11.04 8.15 4.84
C LEU A 97 10.53 8.94 6.04
N ASP A 98 11.43 9.62 6.79
CA ASP A 98 11.05 10.32 8.02
C ASP A 98 10.03 11.44 7.79
N ASP A 99 10.05 12.05 6.60
CA ASP A 99 9.15 13.16 6.27
C ASP A 99 7.84 12.69 5.64
N ILE A 100 7.62 11.37 5.57
CA ILE A 100 6.43 10.81 4.94
C ILE A 100 5.62 10.01 5.96
N ASN A 101 4.32 10.32 6.02
CA ASN A 101 3.40 9.54 6.84
C ASN A 101 2.89 8.35 6.02
N ILE A 102 3.10 7.15 6.53
CA ILE A 102 2.65 5.93 5.86
C ILE A 102 1.62 5.25 6.75
N THR A 103 0.44 4.99 6.19
CA THR A 103 -0.65 4.32 6.87
C THR A 103 -1.02 3.06 6.09
N ASN A 104 -1.28 1.97 6.79
CA ASN A 104 -1.62 0.69 6.19
C ASN A 104 -2.97 0.22 6.67
N TYR A 105 -3.85 -0.12 5.73
CA TYR A 105 -5.14 -0.70 6.03
C TYR A 105 -5.29 -2.05 5.34
N VAL A 106 -5.90 -3.00 6.03
CA VAL A 106 -6.50 -4.16 5.38
C VAL A 106 -8.02 -4.02 5.51
N VAL A 107 -8.74 -4.48 4.50
CA VAL A 107 -10.20 -4.38 4.46
C VAL A 107 -10.80 -5.76 4.68
N VAL A 108 -11.62 -5.88 5.72
CA VAL A 108 -12.29 -7.13 6.09
C VAL A 108 -13.76 -6.82 6.31
N ASN A 109 -14.63 -7.50 5.60
CA ASN A 109 -16.09 -7.28 5.70
C ASN A 109 -16.45 -5.79 5.54
N ASN A 110 -15.81 -5.13 4.58
CA ASN A 110 -15.99 -3.71 4.28
C ASN A 110 -15.58 -2.76 5.41
N GLU A 111 -14.83 -3.25 6.40
CA GLU A 111 -14.28 -2.43 7.48
C GLU A 111 -12.78 -2.23 7.27
N LEU A 112 -12.31 -1.00 7.54
CA LEU A 112 -10.89 -0.68 7.45
C LEU A 112 -10.24 -1.00 8.79
N ILE A 113 -9.20 -1.85 8.73
CA ILE A 113 -8.41 -2.19 9.91
C ILE A 113 -7.01 -1.65 9.71
N GLU A 114 -6.60 -0.71 10.56
CA GLU A 114 -5.26 -0.16 10.47
C GLU A 114 -4.25 -1.16 11.00
N ILE A 115 -3.17 -1.37 10.24
CA ILE A 115 -2.11 -2.33 10.54
C ILE A 115 -0.81 -1.56 10.81
N SER A 116 -0.19 -1.82 11.95
CA SER A 116 1.10 -1.20 12.31
C SER A 116 2.26 -1.85 11.55
N PRO A 117 3.39 -1.14 11.40
CA PRO A 117 4.59 -1.73 10.81
C PRO A 117 5.05 -3.01 11.52
N ASP A 118 4.83 -3.12 12.82
CA ASP A 118 5.20 -4.31 13.59
C ASP A 118 4.43 -5.55 13.13
N ILE A 119 3.14 -5.39 12.84
CA ILE A 119 2.31 -6.49 12.34
C ILE A 119 2.77 -6.91 10.94
N ILE A 120 3.11 -5.93 10.10
CA ILE A 120 3.62 -6.22 8.75
C ILE A 120 4.93 -7.00 8.85
N SER A 121 5.82 -6.58 9.73
CA SER A 121 7.09 -7.27 9.97
C SER A 121 6.86 -8.70 10.50
N LEU A 122 5.91 -8.86 11.41
CA LEU A 122 5.55 -10.18 11.95
C LEU A 122 5.07 -11.13 10.84
N SER A 123 4.30 -10.62 9.88
CA SER A 123 3.75 -11.45 8.80
C SER A 123 4.84 -12.09 7.94
N LYS A 124 6.05 -11.51 7.92
CA LYS A 124 7.21 -12.06 7.20
C LYS A 124 8.02 -13.04 8.06
N ASN A 125 7.67 -13.19 9.33
CA ASN A 125 8.45 -13.97 10.28
C ASN A 125 7.64 -15.20 10.75
N LEU A 126 7.67 -16.23 9.94
CA LEU A 126 6.86 -17.42 10.17
C LEU A 126 7.18 -18.14 11.47
N SER A 127 8.46 -18.13 11.91
CA SER A 127 8.84 -18.79 13.16
C SER A 127 8.24 -18.09 14.38
N LYS A 128 8.15 -16.77 14.34
CA LYS A 128 7.49 -16.02 15.41
C LYS A 128 5.99 -16.26 15.43
N ILE A 129 5.36 -16.33 14.26
CA ILE A 129 3.93 -16.61 14.15
C ILE A 129 3.64 -17.98 14.73
N LYS A 130 4.48 -18.98 14.43
CA LYS A 130 4.29 -20.33 14.95
C LYS A 130 4.28 -20.34 16.49
N LYS A 131 5.12 -19.54 17.13
CA LYS A 131 5.19 -19.44 18.58
C LYS A 131 3.93 -18.86 19.23
N LEU A 132 3.12 -18.12 18.46
CA LEU A 132 1.88 -17.53 18.95
C LEU A 132 0.72 -18.51 18.94
N LYS A 133 0.89 -19.69 18.36
CA LYS A 133 -0.16 -20.69 18.25
C LYS A 133 -0.09 -21.76 19.34
#